data_b0850b121246b045d57f209d5699fe34
#
_entry.id   b0850b121246b045d57f209d5699fe34
#
_cell.length_a   1.000
_cell.length_b   1.000
_cell.length_c   1.000
_cell.angle_alpha   90.00
_cell.angle_beta   90.00
_cell.angle_gamma   90.00
#
_symmetry.space_group_name_H-M   'P 1'
#
loop_
_entity.id
_entity.type
_entity.pdbx_description
1 polymer ?
#
loop_
_entity_poly.entity_id
_entity_poly.type
_entity_poly.pdbx_seq_one_letter_code
_entity_poly.pdbx_strand_id
1 'polypeptide(L)'
;LTGSGSPVEAFRNDSSISACFAVTPDMFGLCTDLNSVGTGAEGTVKGAHVLVSTAELSRSIADVYVCRKDFYDANRQLVRKFVAGYLKASEELVDKRAAHDAGTRDQSYINLLNQTVQIYTEEVIPNADEAHGLLLDCTFAGYPGNVSFFEKQGNLHGFEAFQKASLELATSRGYAKQKMGLFASGLNYKSDEFLKYLNKTEMVRGERFRAEAVLSEIEELSSGGLLDDRTILSFTINFEPNQTEFSAVQYAAEFIRVIEMADKFGNAVVAIRGHADPTKTLIDLIKAGNAKGTMKRSGTRGNYRYSLNGRALDLNDTSRLVDAIGAGDFDGVEDYNPRRTMQAALNLSRKRAEAVKKSVVDYAKGEGLGLDLSQMQPQGVGIAEPFIAKPSSVAEAGQNMRVEFR
;
A
#
# COMPACT_ATOMS: atom_id res chain seq x y z
N LEU A 1 -29.59 -0.28 1.66
CA LEU A 1 -29.88 0.94 0.88
C LEU A 1 -31.39 1.02 0.64
N THR A 2 -32.11 1.59 1.58
CA THR A 2 -33.56 1.72 1.51
C THR A 2 -33.88 3.20 1.61
N GLY A 3 -34.08 3.89 0.50
CA GLY A 3 -34.56 5.27 0.50
C GLY A 3 -34.19 6.02 -0.77
N SER A 4 -34.97 7.02 -1.09
CA SER A 4 -34.78 7.97 -2.19
C SER A 4 -33.97 9.21 -1.80
N GLY A 5 -33.46 9.28 -0.56
CA GLY A 5 -32.67 10.39 -0.04
C GLY A 5 -31.15 10.13 -0.10
N SER A 6 -30.37 11.20 0.10
CA SER A 6 -28.92 11.10 0.21
C SER A 6 -28.52 10.24 1.43
N PRO A 7 -27.58 9.26 1.27
CA PRO A 7 -27.08 8.50 2.41
C PRO A 7 -26.49 9.37 3.50
N VAL A 8 -25.89 10.50 3.15
CA VAL A 8 -25.31 11.48 4.06
C VAL A 8 -26.39 12.22 4.88
N GLU A 9 -27.50 12.59 4.25
CA GLU A 9 -28.65 13.18 4.96
C GLU A 9 -29.28 12.18 5.93
N ALA A 10 -29.44 10.93 5.50
CA ALA A 10 -29.94 9.89 6.39
C ALA A 10 -29.01 9.70 7.61
N PHE A 11 -27.70 9.61 7.40
CA PHE A 11 -26.70 9.49 8.46
C PHE A 11 -26.71 10.70 9.42
N ARG A 12 -26.92 11.92 8.88
CA ARG A 12 -26.99 13.14 9.68
C ARG A 12 -28.24 13.20 10.55
N ASN A 13 -29.36 12.72 10.04
CA ASN A 13 -30.68 12.88 10.67
C ASN A 13 -31.13 11.69 11.52
N ASP A 14 -30.48 10.53 11.40
CA ASP A 14 -30.85 9.30 12.11
C ASP A 14 -29.64 8.75 12.88
N SER A 15 -29.63 8.96 14.20
CA SER A 15 -28.57 8.50 15.10
C SER A 15 -28.44 6.98 15.22
N SER A 16 -29.38 6.20 14.67
CA SER A 16 -29.30 4.74 14.62
C SER A 16 -28.42 4.24 13.46
N ILE A 17 -28.11 5.11 12.50
CA ILE A 17 -27.24 4.80 11.37
C ILE A 17 -25.78 4.97 11.81
N SER A 18 -25.03 3.88 11.87
CA SER A 18 -23.64 3.89 12.34
C SER A 18 -22.62 4.20 11.25
N ALA A 19 -22.96 4.04 9.96
CA ALA A 19 -22.07 4.33 8.84
C ALA A 19 -22.86 4.61 7.54
N CYS A 20 -22.28 5.40 6.65
CA CYS A 20 -22.83 5.64 5.32
C CYS A 20 -21.74 5.66 4.26
N PHE A 21 -22.12 5.48 3.00
CA PHE A 21 -21.27 5.75 1.85
C PHE A 21 -21.50 7.19 1.40
N ALA A 22 -20.41 7.90 1.15
CA ALA A 22 -20.43 9.27 0.67
C ALA A 22 -19.41 9.44 -0.46
N VAL A 23 -19.66 10.33 -1.40
CA VAL A 23 -18.63 10.88 -2.29
C VAL A 23 -17.90 12.01 -1.58
N THR A 24 -16.68 12.32 -1.99
CA THR A 24 -15.82 13.30 -1.29
C THR A 24 -16.51 14.64 -1.01
N PRO A 25 -17.25 15.28 -1.95
CA PRO A 25 -17.95 16.52 -1.65
C PRO A 25 -18.98 16.39 -0.52
N ASP A 26 -19.71 15.29 -0.49
CA ASP A 26 -20.71 15.04 0.56
C ASP A 26 -20.07 14.72 1.91
N MET A 27 -18.88 14.09 1.89
CA MET A 27 -18.10 13.78 3.09
C MET A 27 -17.67 15.07 3.82
N PHE A 28 -17.33 16.13 3.11
CA PHE A 28 -17.01 17.44 3.72
C PHE A 28 -18.15 18.02 4.56
N GLY A 29 -19.39 17.64 4.29
CA GLY A 29 -20.52 17.94 5.15
C GLY A 29 -20.64 17.09 6.42
N LEU A 30 -19.78 16.06 6.60
CA LEU A 30 -19.76 15.19 7.78
C LEU A 30 -18.51 15.41 8.63
N CYS A 31 -17.35 15.54 8.00
CA CYS A 31 -16.04 15.85 8.58
C CYS A 31 -15.27 16.74 7.59
N THR A 32 -14.38 17.61 8.08
CA THR A 32 -13.77 18.67 7.27
C THR A 32 -12.74 18.18 6.26
N ASP A 33 -12.16 16.99 6.46
CA ASP A 33 -11.22 16.34 5.53
C ASP A 33 -11.16 14.83 5.80
N LEU A 34 -10.40 14.09 4.98
CA LEU A 34 -10.28 12.64 5.09
C LEU A 34 -9.69 12.15 6.42
N ASN A 35 -8.93 12.98 7.13
CA ASN A 35 -8.24 12.62 8.37
C ASN A 35 -8.85 13.28 9.61
N SER A 36 -9.87 14.14 9.44
CA SER A 36 -10.50 14.87 10.53
C SER A 36 -11.67 14.11 11.15
N VAL A 37 -12.00 14.49 12.38
CA VAL A 37 -13.19 14.03 13.08
C VAL A 37 -14.18 15.18 13.15
N GLY A 38 -15.40 14.95 12.71
CA GLY A 38 -16.47 15.94 12.74
C GLY A 38 -16.72 16.44 14.17
N THR A 39 -16.77 17.75 14.34
CA THR A 39 -16.93 18.41 15.64
C THR A 39 -18.38 18.62 16.03
N GLY A 40 -19.29 18.55 15.06
CA GLY A 40 -20.70 18.96 15.21
C GLY A 40 -20.93 20.45 14.98
N ALA A 41 -19.87 21.21 14.65
CA ALA A 41 -19.95 22.60 14.21
C ALA A 41 -19.99 22.69 12.68
N GLU A 42 -20.45 23.81 12.14
CA GLU A 42 -20.43 24.13 10.69
C GLU A 42 -21.05 23.05 9.79
N GLY A 43 -22.11 22.40 10.30
CA GLY A 43 -22.80 21.34 9.56
C GLY A 43 -22.16 19.95 9.64
N THR A 44 -20.99 19.79 10.27
CA THR A 44 -20.37 18.49 10.49
C THR A 44 -21.13 17.65 11.53
N VAL A 45 -20.93 16.33 11.52
CA VAL A 45 -21.53 15.41 12.49
C VAL A 45 -20.51 15.06 13.56
N LYS A 46 -20.85 15.31 14.83
CA LYS A 46 -19.93 15.04 15.95
C LYS A 46 -19.49 13.57 15.99
N GLY A 47 -18.18 13.35 15.93
CA GLY A 47 -17.57 12.01 15.96
C GLY A 47 -17.53 11.30 14.60
N ALA A 48 -18.13 11.88 13.55
CA ALA A 48 -18.02 11.31 12.21
C ALA A 48 -16.57 11.38 11.73
N HIS A 49 -16.10 10.30 11.15
CA HIS A 49 -14.76 10.20 10.54
C HIS A 49 -14.77 9.19 9.39
N VAL A 50 -13.82 9.32 8.49
CA VAL A 50 -13.67 8.40 7.37
C VAL A 50 -13.07 7.09 7.86
N LEU A 51 -13.76 5.97 7.61
CA LEU A 51 -13.25 4.64 7.93
C LEU A 51 -12.33 4.10 6.84
N VAL A 52 -12.66 4.38 5.58
CA VAL A 52 -11.90 3.96 4.40
C VAL A 52 -12.28 4.86 3.23
N SER A 53 -11.29 5.24 2.44
CA SER A 53 -11.48 6.01 1.21
C SER A 53 -11.02 5.23 -0.01
N THR A 54 -11.70 5.39 -1.15
CA THR A 54 -11.22 4.88 -2.43
C THR A 54 -9.92 5.56 -2.87
N ALA A 55 -9.57 6.73 -2.32
CA ALA A 55 -8.26 7.36 -2.49
C ALA A 55 -7.13 6.49 -1.89
N GLU A 56 -7.38 5.82 -0.76
CA GLU A 56 -6.45 4.87 -0.14
C GLU A 56 -6.41 3.54 -0.89
N LEU A 57 -7.56 3.08 -1.35
CA LEU A 57 -7.70 1.82 -2.07
C LEU A 57 -7.23 1.89 -3.52
N SER A 58 -7.12 3.04 -4.07
CA SER A 58 -6.82 3.51 -5.41
C SER A 58 -7.23 2.61 -6.60
N ARG A 59 -7.54 3.21 -7.75
CA ARG A 59 -7.93 2.54 -9.01
C ARG A 59 -9.20 1.68 -8.95
N SER A 60 -9.99 1.81 -7.89
CA SER A 60 -11.23 1.03 -7.72
C SER A 60 -12.40 1.59 -8.52
N ILE A 61 -12.35 2.86 -8.89
CA ILE A 61 -13.37 3.57 -9.66
C ILE A 61 -12.72 4.10 -10.93
N ALA A 62 -13.03 3.48 -12.05
CA ALA A 62 -12.57 3.92 -13.35
C ALA A 62 -13.70 4.66 -14.07
N ASP A 63 -13.57 5.99 -14.14
CA ASP A 63 -14.45 6.79 -14.99
C ASP A 63 -14.03 6.64 -16.45
N VAL A 64 -14.98 6.33 -17.31
CA VAL A 64 -14.74 6.10 -18.72
C VAL A 64 -15.74 6.89 -19.59
N TYR A 65 -15.29 7.34 -20.74
CA TYR A 65 -16.18 7.86 -21.74
C TYR A 65 -16.78 6.71 -22.55
N VAL A 66 -18.10 6.72 -22.70
CA VAL A 66 -18.84 5.76 -23.51
C VAL A 66 -19.62 6.47 -24.60
N CYS A 67 -19.72 5.85 -25.75
CA CYS A 67 -20.61 6.31 -26.81
C CYS A 67 -21.33 5.14 -27.47
N ARG A 68 -22.42 5.43 -28.18
CA ARG A 68 -23.13 4.41 -28.95
C ARG A 68 -22.26 3.96 -30.11
N LYS A 69 -22.35 2.66 -30.41
CA LYS A 69 -21.58 2.05 -31.50
C LYS A 69 -21.85 2.70 -32.85
N ASP A 70 -23.13 2.96 -33.19
CA ASP A 70 -23.51 3.60 -34.42
C ASP A 70 -22.94 5.01 -34.57
N PHE A 71 -22.91 5.81 -33.47
CA PHE A 71 -22.25 7.12 -33.46
C PHE A 71 -20.75 6.96 -33.66
N TYR A 72 -20.10 6.02 -32.98
CA TYR A 72 -18.67 5.77 -33.11
C TYR A 72 -18.31 5.39 -34.56
N ASP A 73 -19.04 4.46 -35.15
CA ASP A 73 -18.78 3.98 -36.51
C ASP A 73 -18.93 5.09 -37.55
N ALA A 74 -19.92 5.99 -37.36
CA ALA A 74 -20.12 7.14 -38.23
C ALA A 74 -19.13 8.29 -38.00
N ASN A 75 -18.51 8.41 -36.80
CA ASN A 75 -17.75 9.58 -36.38
C ASN A 75 -16.37 9.22 -35.83
N ARG A 76 -15.73 8.16 -36.30
CA ARG A 76 -14.43 7.66 -35.76
C ARG A 76 -13.36 8.74 -35.65
N GLN A 77 -13.24 9.61 -36.62
CA GLN A 77 -12.24 10.67 -36.61
C GLN A 77 -12.56 11.75 -35.57
N LEU A 78 -13.84 12.07 -35.37
CA LEU A 78 -14.27 12.99 -34.31
C LEU A 78 -13.95 12.44 -32.92
N VAL A 79 -14.28 11.15 -32.70
CA VAL A 79 -13.97 10.49 -31.42
C VAL A 79 -12.47 10.44 -31.15
N ARG A 80 -11.64 10.14 -32.17
CA ARG A 80 -10.18 10.20 -32.03
C ARG A 80 -9.69 11.59 -31.59
N LYS A 81 -10.16 12.64 -32.27
CA LYS A 81 -9.78 14.02 -31.92
C LYS A 81 -10.22 14.38 -30.51
N PHE A 82 -11.42 13.97 -30.11
CA PHE A 82 -11.91 14.16 -28.75
C PHE A 82 -10.99 13.49 -27.72
N VAL A 83 -10.67 12.21 -27.92
CA VAL A 83 -9.79 11.47 -27.00
C VAL A 83 -8.39 12.07 -26.95
N ALA A 84 -7.81 12.42 -28.10
CA ALA A 84 -6.50 13.07 -28.14
C ALA A 84 -6.49 14.43 -27.40
N GLY A 85 -7.54 15.23 -27.60
CA GLY A 85 -7.72 16.50 -26.90
C GLY A 85 -7.89 16.33 -25.41
N TYR A 86 -8.67 15.33 -24.98
CA TYR A 86 -8.84 15.00 -23.56
C TYR A 86 -7.54 14.57 -22.90
N LEU A 87 -6.77 13.67 -23.55
CA LEU A 87 -5.47 13.23 -23.03
C LEU A 87 -4.50 14.41 -22.88
N LYS A 88 -4.48 15.31 -23.87
CA LYS A 88 -3.68 16.54 -23.81
C LYS A 88 -4.10 17.47 -22.68
N ALA A 89 -5.40 17.71 -22.53
CA ALA A 89 -5.94 18.53 -21.44
C ALA A 89 -5.65 17.93 -20.05
N SER A 90 -5.75 16.63 -19.92
CA SER A 90 -5.42 15.90 -18.67
C SER A 90 -3.93 16.06 -18.32
N GLU A 91 -3.04 15.96 -19.32
CA GLU A 91 -1.60 16.18 -19.13
C GLU A 91 -1.31 17.60 -18.63
N GLU A 92 -1.89 18.61 -19.29
CA GLU A 92 -1.73 20.01 -18.92
C GLU A 92 -2.32 20.33 -17.54
N LEU A 93 -3.48 19.75 -17.21
CA LEU A 93 -4.11 19.93 -15.90
C LEU A 93 -3.24 19.38 -14.76
N VAL A 94 -2.68 18.19 -14.94
CA VAL A 94 -1.78 17.57 -13.95
C VAL A 94 -0.54 18.44 -13.72
N ASP A 95 0.05 18.98 -14.79
CA ASP A 95 1.22 19.87 -14.69
C ASP A 95 0.89 21.19 -13.98
N LYS A 96 -0.26 21.79 -14.30
CA LYS A 96 -0.71 23.04 -13.68
C LYS A 96 -1.03 22.84 -12.20
N ARG A 97 -1.67 21.72 -11.84
CA ARG A 97 -1.92 21.35 -10.46
C ARG A 97 -0.61 21.20 -9.69
N ALA A 98 0.34 20.42 -10.19
CA ALA A 98 1.64 20.24 -9.56
C ALA A 98 2.43 21.53 -9.39
N ALA A 99 2.37 22.45 -10.38
CA ALA A 99 2.98 23.76 -10.28
C ALA A 99 2.32 24.65 -9.22
N HIS A 100 0.99 24.59 -9.10
CA HIS A 100 0.22 25.29 -8.06
C HIS A 100 0.59 24.79 -6.67
N ASP A 101 0.65 23.46 -6.46
CA ASP A 101 1.06 22.83 -5.21
C ASP A 101 2.49 23.19 -4.80
N ALA A 102 3.37 23.41 -5.80
CA ALA A 102 4.72 23.91 -5.59
C ALA A 102 4.81 25.44 -5.37
N GLY A 103 3.68 26.13 -5.25
CA GLY A 103 3.59 27.57 -5.00
C GLY A 103 3.65 28.45 -6.25
N THR A 104 3.58 27.90 -7.45
CA THR A 104 3.55 28.68 -8.68
C THR A 104 2.14 29.22 -8.95
N ARG A 105 2.01 30.55 -9.05
CA ARG A 105 0.73 31.18 -9.36
C ARG A 105 0.50 31.24 -10.87
N ASP A 106 -0.23 30.27 -11.41
CA ASP A 106 -0.69 30.23 -12.81
C ASP A 106 -2.14 30.75 -12.91
N GLN A 107 -2.31 31.92 -13.54
CA GLN A 107 -3.63 32.52 -13.71
C GLN A 107 -4.58 31.65 -14.53
N SER A 108 -4.06 30.88 -15.48
CA SER A 108 -4.90 29.99 -16.31
C SER A 108 -5.48 28.84 -15.49
N TYR A 109 -4.73 28.34 -14.51
CA TYR A 109 -5.21 27.32 -13.56
C TYR A 109 -6.27 27.90 -12.62
N ILE A 110 -6.01 29.09 -12.05
CA ILE A 110 -6.99 29.79 -11.19
C ILE A 110 -8.29 30.05 -11.95
N ASN A 111 -8.22 30.47 -13.20
CA ASN A 111 -9.40 30.67 -14.03
C ASN A 111 -10.18 29.38 -14.26
N LEU A 112 -9.50 28.24 -14.44
CA LEU A 112 -10.14 26.94 -14.57
C LEU A 112 -10.86 26.54 -13.27
N LEU A 113 -10.25 26.74 -12.10
CA LEU A 113 -10.89 26.50 -10.81
C LEU A 113 -12.15 27.38 -10.62
N ASN A 114 -12.07 28.67 -10.96
CA ASN A 114 -13.22 29.57 -10.92
C ASN A 114 -14.33 29.15 -11.89
N GLN A 115 -13.99 28.65 -13.09
CA GLN A 115 -14.98 28.09 -14.01
C GLN A 115 -15.66 26.85 -13.43
N THR A 116 -14.92 26.01 -12.72
CA THR A 116 -15.47 24.84 -12.03
C THR A 116 -16.51 25.26 -11.00
N VAL A 117 -16.23 26.29 -10.17
CA VAL A 117 -17.19 26.86 -9.23
C VAL A 117 -18.43 27.38 -9.96
N GLN A 118 -18.28 28.06 -11.09
CA GLN A 118 -19.43 28.56 -11.87
C GLN A 118 -20.29 27.43 -12.46
N ILE A 119 -19.68 26.32 -12.89
CA ILE A 119 -20.41 25.17 -13.47
C ILE A 119 -21.21 24.42 -12.42
N TYR A 120 -20.62 24.19 -11.25
CA TYR A 120 -21.23 23.42 -10.17
C TYR A 120 -22.06 24.28 -9.20
N THR A 121 -21.95 25.57 -9.26
CA THR A 121 -22.49 26.60 -8.36
C THR A 121 -21.78 26.63 -6.99
N GLU A 122 -21.81 27.81 -6.36
CA GLU A 122 -21.19 28.01 -5.03
C GLU A 122 -21.87 27.20 -3.91
N GLU A 123 -23.07 26.70 -4.13
CA GLU A 123 -23.76 25.80 -3.19
C GLU A 123 -23.11 24.41 -3.14
N VAL A 124 -22.48 23.96 -4.24
CA VAL A 124 -21.84 22.64 -4.36
C VAL A 124 -20.33 22.75 -4.17
N ILE A 125 -19.70 23.76 -4.80
CA ILE A 125 -18.27 24.05 -4.71
C ILE A 125 -18.14 25.54 -4.36
N PRO A 126 -17.92 25.87 -3.09
CA PRO A 126 -18.01 27.25 -2.60
C PRO A 126 -16.99 28.21 -3.19
N ASN A 127 -15.79 27.72 -3.52
CA ASN A 127 -14.67 28.57 -3.97
C ASN A 127 -13.63 27.78 -4.75
N ALA A 128 -12.61 28.48 -5.26
CA ALA A 128 -11.53 27.88 -6.04
C ALA A 128 -10.65 26.90 -5.24
N ASP A 129 -10.48 27.12 -3.95
CA ASP A 129 -9.67 26.25 -3.09
C ASP A 129 -10.35 24.89 -2.91
N GLU A 130 -11.67 24.88 -2.73
CA GLU A 130 -12.45 23.64 -2.72
C GLU A 130 -12.45 22.91 -4.08
N ALA A 131 -12.52 23.66 -5.18
CA ALA A 131 -12.37 23.10 -6.52
C ALA A 131 -10.99 22.47 -6.72
N HIS A 132 -9.94 23.07 -6.16
CA HIS A 132 -8.59 22.51 -6.16
C HIS A 132 -8.51 21.26 -5.29
N GLY A 133 -9.08 21.27 -4.10
CA GLY A 133 -9.17 20.11 -3.18
C GLY A 133 -9.80 18.89 -3.85
N LEU A 134 -10.91 19.07 -4.58
CA LEU A 134 -11.53 18.00 -5.34
C LEU A 134 -10.62 17.41 -6.43
N LEU A 135 -9.81 18.26 -7.09
CA LEU A 135 -8.85 17.79 -8.10
C LEU A 135 -7.70 16.97 -7.48
N LEU A 136 -7.36 17.18 -6.20
CA LEU A 136 -6.35 16.37 -5.50
C LEU A 136 -6.81 14.92 -5.31
N ASP A 137 -8.11 14.68 -5.17
CA ASP A 137 -8.70 13.35 -5.06
C ASP A 137 -8.80 12.63 -6.43
N CYS A 138 -8.59 13.35 -7.54
CA CYS A 138 -8.67 12.79 -8.89
C CYS A 138 -7.31 12.27 -9.37
N THR A 139 -7.29 11.04 -9.87
CA THR A 139 -6.15 10.48 -10.60
C THR A 139 -6.47 10.43 -12.10
N PHE A 140 -5.79 11.26 -12.88
CA PHE A 140 -5.94 11.25 -14.33
C PHE A 140 -5.04 10.15 -14.93
N ALA A 141 -5.65 9.20 -15.63
CA ALA A 141 -4.91 8.07 -16.22
C ALA A 141 -3.89 8.51 -17.28
N GLY A 142 -4.13 9.62 -17.97
CA GLY A 142 -3.27 10.11 -19.05
C GLY A 142 -3.13 9.11 -20.20
N TYR A 143 -2.22 9.38 -21.13
CA TYR A 143 -1.95 8.49 -22.26
C TYR A 143 -1.42 7.11 -21.82
N PRO A 144 -0.36 7.02 -21.00
CA PRO A 144 0.19 5.72 -20.59
C PRO A 144 -0.82 4.86 -19.83
N GLY A 145 -1.64 5.48 -18.97
CA GLY A 145 -2.67 4.79 -18.23
C GLY A 145 -3.78 4.23 -19.14
N ASN A 146 -4.20 4.97 -20.16
CA ASN A 146 -5.17 4.51 -21.15
C ASN A 146 -4.62 3.34 -21.98
N VAL A 147 -3.36 3.41 -22.44
CA VAL A 147 -2.70 2.29 -23.12
C VAL A 147 -2.65 1.05 -22.23
N SER A 148 -2.27 1.22 -20.96
CA SER A 148 -2.23 0.13 -19.99
C SER A 148 -3.61 -0.48 -19.75
N PHE A 149 -4.64 0.34 -19.64
CA PHE A 149 -6.00 -0.11 -19.34
C PHE A 149 -6.68 -0.80 -20.53
N PHE A 150 -6.55 -0.25 -21.74
CA PHE A 150 -7.29 -0.72 -22.92
C PHE A 150 -6.52 -1.66 -23.85
N GLU A 151 -5.18 -1.54 -23.95
CA GLU A 151 -4.38 -2.28 -24.94
C GLU A 151 -3.47 -3.36 -24.35
N LYS A 152 -3.10 -3.26 -23.07
CA LYS A 152 -2.15 -4.21 -22.48
C LYS A 152 -2.83 -5.53 -22.21
N GLN A 153 -2.49 -6.57 -22.97
CA GLN A 153 -2.91 -7.94 -22.73
C GLN A 153 -2.36 -8.45 -21.39
N GLY A 154 -3.17 -9.24 -20.68
CA GLY A 154 -2.79 -9.80 -19.38
C GLY A 154 -2.76 -8.78 -18.23
N ASN A 155 -3.26 -7.56 -18.45
CA ASN A 155 -3.43 -6.62 -17.35
C ASN A 155 -4.64 -7.05 -16.50
N LEU A 156 -4.37 -7.54 -15.29
CA LEU A 156 -5.40 -8.01 -14.34
C LEU A 156 -6.39 -6.92 -13.94
N HIS A 157 -6.02 -5.66 -14.11
CA HIS A 157 -6.85 -4.48 -13.84
C HIS A 157 -7.13 -3.66 -15.11
N GLY A 158 -6.89 -4.26 -16.26
CA GLY A 158 -7.28 -3.70 -17.55
C GLY A 158 -8.80 -3.80 -17.80
N PHE A 159 -9.24 -3.14 -18.87
CA PHE A 159 -10.63 -3.03 -19.23
C PHE A 159 -11.37 -4.39 -19.24
N GLU A 160 -10.80 -5.42 -19.85
CA GLU A 160 -11.46 -6.73 -19.97
C GLU A 160 -11.61 -7.42 -18.61
N ALA A 161 -10.57 -7.45 -17.80
CA ALA A 161 -10.58 -8.07 -16.47
C ALA A 161 -11.54 -7.32 -15.52
N PHE A 162 -11.46 -5.99 -15.50
CA PHE A 162 -12.34 -5.15 -14.68
C PHE A 162 -13.82 -5.34 -15.07
N GLN A 163 -14.12 -5.29 -16.36
CA GLN A 163 -15.48 -5.49 -16.86
C GLN A 163 -16.02 -6.89 -16.53
N LYS A 164 -15.19 -7.92 -16.73
CA LYS A 164 -15.58 -9.30 -16.39
C LYS A 164 -15.94 -9.43 -14.92
N ALA A 165 -15.06 -8.97 -14.02
CA ALA A 165 -15.28 -9.03 -12.59
C ALA A 165 -16.52 -8.24 -12.16
N SER A 166 -16.72 -7.04 -12.71
CA SER A 166 -17.89 -6.20 -12.41
C SER A 166 -19.21 -6.86 -12.87
N LEU A 167 -19.24 -7.45 -14.06
CA LEU A 167 -20.42 -8.13 -14.58
C LEU A 167 -20.72 -9.42 -13.81
N GLU A 168 -19.71 -10.17 -13.43
CA GLU A 168 -19.87 -11.37 -12.60
C GLU A 168 -20.42 -11.02 -11.23
N LEU A 169 -19.89 -9.98 -10.59
CA LEU A 169 -20.40 -9.50 -9.31
C LEU A 169 -21.86 -9.02 -9.42
N ALA A 170 -22.15 -8.17 -10.40
CA ALA A 170 -23.49 -7.62 -10.59
C ALA A 170 -24.53 -8.71 -10.85
N THR A 171 -24.20 -9.72 -11.66
CA THR A 171 -25.12 -10.83 -11.95
C THR A 171 -25.27 -11.78 -10.77
N SER A 172 -24.19 -12.15 -10.10
CA SER A 172 -24.22 -13.04 -8.93
C SER A 172 -24.99 -12.45 -7.74
N ARG A 173 -24.99 -11.12 -7.61
CA ARG A 173 -25.72 -10.38 -6.57
C ARG A 173 -27.14 -9.98 -7.00
N GLY A 174 -27.56 -10.31 -8.23
CA GLY A 174 -28.89 -9.99 -8.73
C GLY A 174 -29.10 -8.51 -9.11
N TYR A 175 -28.03 -7.71 -9.19
CA TYR A 175 -28.11 -6.31 -9.65
C TYR A 175 -28.29 -6.19 -11.15
N ALA A 176 -27.83 -7.18 -11.91
CA ALA A 176 -28.04 -7.26 -13.35
C ALA A 176 -28.68 -8.61 -13.73
N LYS A 177 -29.69 -8.58 -14.64
CA LYS A 177 -30.36 -9.79 -15.11
C LYS A 177 -29.53 -10.55 -16.15
N GLN A 178 -28.62 -9.86 -16.84
CA GLN A 178 -27.79 -10.45 -17.90
C GLN A 178 -26.44 -9.72 -17.96
N LYS A 179 -25.41 -10.42 -18.47
CA LYS A 179 -24.09 -9.86 -18.70
C LYS A 179 -24.08 -9.09 -20.03
N MET A 180 -24.30 -7.79 -19.97
CA MET A 180 -24.11 -6.89 -21.11
C MET A 180 -22.86 -6.03 -20.85
N GLY A 181 -21.79 -6.32 -21.59
CA GLY A 181 -20.52 -5.60 -21.47
C GLY A 181 -20.42 -4.44 -22.47
N LEU A 182 -19.49 -3.56 -22.18
CA LEU A 182 -18.99 -2.54 -23.09
C LEU A 182 -17.94 -3.16 -24.01
N PHE A 183 -17.74 -2.58 -25.18
CA PHE A 183 -16.67 -2.96 -26.09
C PHE A 183 -15.57 -1.91 -26.04
N ALA A 184 -14.31 -2.33 -25.96
CA ALA A 184 -13.19 -1.41 -26.14
C ALA A 184 -13.26 -0.77 -27.53
N SER A 185 -12.92 0.51 -27.60
CA SER A 185 -13.06 1.30 -28.85
C SER A 185 -12.19 0.79 -30.00
N GLY A 186 -11.13 0.03 -29.73
CA GLY A 186 -10.14 -0.37 -30.73
C GLY A 186 -9.36 0.82 -31.32
N LEU A 187 -9.27 1.91 -30.59
CA LEU A 187 -8.43 3.07 -30.98
C LEU A 187 -6.97 2.64 -30.99
N ASN A 188 -6.27 2.98 -32.06
CA ASN A 188 -4.81 2.82 -32.11
C ASN A 188 -4.14 4.00 -31.39
N TYR A 189 -3.86 3.85 -30.10
CA TYR A 189 -3.20 4.87 -29.28
C TYR A 189 -1.75 5.14 -29.71
N LYS A 190 -1.09 4.24 -30.46
CA LYS A 190 0.28 4.41 -30.96
C LYS A 190 0.35 5.21 -32.26
N SER A 191 -0.79 5.68 -32.78
CA SER A 191 -0.80 6.50 -33.99
C SER A 191 -0.23 7.88 -33.74
N ASP A 192 0.40 8.47 -34.77
CA ASP A 192 0.95 9.82 -34.73
C ASP A 192 -0.09 10.87 -34.33
N GLU A 193 -1.37 10.61 -34.57
CA GLU A 193 -2.47 11.49 -34.19
C GLU A 193 -2.59 11.69 -32.68
N PHE A 194 -2.29 10.64 -31.88
CA PHE A 194 -2.25 10.75 -30.42
C PHE A 194 -0.91 11.28 -29.93
N LEU A 195 0.19 10.77 -30.48
CA LEU A 195 1.55 11.07 -29.99
C LEU A 195 1.98 12.51 -30.29
N LYS A 196 1.49 13.08 -31.40
CA LYS A 196 1.92 14.39 -31.90
C LYS A 196 1.78 15.54 -30.88
N TYR A 197 0.79 15.48 -30.02
CA TYR A 197 0.44 16.57 -29.10
C TYR A 197 0.76 16.26 -27.63
N LEU A 198 1.22 15.05 -27.34
CA LEU A 198 1.50 14.59 -25.98
C LEU A 198 2.99 14.67 -25.66
N ASN A 199 3.32 15.11 -24.47
CA ASN A 199 4.69 15.15 -23.96
C ASN A 199 5.00 13.96 -23.06
N LYS A 200 3.96 13.36 -22.45
CA LYS A 200 4.08 12.25 -21.49
C LYS A 200 3.58 10.94 -22.10
N THR A 201 4.33 10.39 -23.04
CA THR A 201 3.97 9.16 -23.75
C THR A 201 4.52 7.89 -23.10
N GLU A 202 5.45 8.03 -22.16
CA GLU A 202 6.02 6.92 -21.38
C GLU A 202 5.47 6.92 -19.97
N MET A 203 5.27 5.73 -19.42
CA MET A 203 4.99 5.58 -17.98
C MET A 203 6.25 5.95 -17.21
N VAL A 204 6.40 7.21 -16.85
CA VAL A 204 7.36 7.60 -15.82
C VAL A 204 6.76 7.13 -14.50
N ARG A 205 7.14 5.92 -14.08
CA ARG A 205 6.89 5.47 -12.72
C ARG A 205 7.94 6.15 -11.85
N GLY A 206 7.63 7.34 -11.35
CA GLY A 206 8.34 7.89 -10.21
C GLY A 206 8.17 6.93 -9.01
N GLU A 207 9.15 6.89 -8.12
CA GLU A 207 9.00 6.19 -6.84
C GLU A 207 7.84 6.85 -6.09
N ARG A 208 6.69 6.18 -6.04
CA ARG A 208 5.48 6.67 -5.36
C ARG A 208 5.65 6.67 -3.85
N PHE A 209 6.45 5.75 -3.36
CA PHE A 209 6.73 5.58 -1.94
C PHE A 209 8.21 5.84 -1.66
N ARG A 210 8.48 6.73 -0.73
CA ARG A 210 9.82 6.95 -0.22
C ARG A 210 10.15 5.86 0.80
N ALA A 211 11.12 5.00 0.48
CA ALA A 211 11.46 3.83 1.27
C ALA A 211 11.69 4.14 2.76
N GLU A 212 12.43 5.22 3.06
CA GLU A 212 12.73 5.61 4.44
C GLU A 212 11.45 5.97 5.24
N ALA A 213 10.53 6.74 4.66
CA ALA A 213 9.29 7.11 5.32
C ALA A 213 8.40 5.89 5.56
N VAL A 214 8.31 5.00 4.57
CA VAL A 214 7.52 3.77 4.67
C VAL A 214 8.09 2.82 5.72
N LEU A 215 9.39 2.62 5.75
CA LEU A 215 10.03 1.75 6.74
C LEU A 215 9.84 2.29 8.17
N SER A 216 9.91 3.61 8.36
CA SER A 216 9.62 4.26 9.64
C SER A 216 8.18 4.00 10.09
N GLU A 217 7.21 4.14 9.19
CA GLU A 217 5.79 3.88 9.48
C GLU A 217 5.55 2.40 9.84
N ILE A 218 6.16 1.46 9.12
CA ILE A 218 6.07 0.02 9.43
C ILE A 218 6.67 -0.27 10.82
N GLU A 219 7.78 0.36 11.19
CA GLU A 219 8.39 0.20 12.50
C GLU A 219 7.51 0.77 13.61
N GLU A 220 6.90 1.93 13.41
CA GLU A 220 5.95 2.52 14.35
C GLU A 220 4.72 1.63 14.57
N LEU A 221 4.11 1.13 13.49
CA LEU A 221 2.97 0.21 13.55
C LEU A 221 3.35 -1.10 14.25
N SER A 222 4.54 -1.64 13.97
CA SER A 222 5.02 -2.87 14.59
C SER A 222 5.27 -2.70 16.08
N SER A 223 5.98 -1.65 16.47
CA SER A 223 6.29 -1.36 17.88
C SER A 223 5.03 -1.02 18.69
N GLY A 224 4.04 -0.39 18.05
CA GLY A 224 2.73 -0.11 18.63
C GLY A 224 1.77 -1.30 18.68
N GLY A 225 2.13 -2.46 18.09
CA GLY A 225 1.26 -3.63 18.01
C GLY A 225 0.07 -3.48 17.06
N LEU A 226 0.11 -2.49 16.16
CA LEU A 226 -0.98 -2.15 15.22
C LEU A 226 -0.75 -2.71 13.81
N LEU A 227 0.39 -3.36 13.55
CA LEU A 227 0.75 -3.80 12.21
C LEU A 227 -0.25 -4.83 11.67
N ASP A 228 -0.70 -5.77 12.50
CA ASP A 228 -1.68 -6.79 12.08
C ASP A 228 -3.04 -6.17 11.75
N ASP A 229 -3.48 -5.17 12.51
CA ASP A 229 -4.75 -4.46 12.27
C ASP A 229 -4.74 -3.67 10.95
N ARG A 230 -3.56 -3.29 10.47
CA ARG A 230 -3.36 -2.57 9.19
C ARG A 230 -2.98 -3.49 8.03
N THR A 231 -2.85 -4.80 8.27
CA THR A 231 -2.44 -5.78 7.27
C THR A 231 -3.64 -6.38 6.53
N ILE A 232 -3.67 -6.25 5.21
CA ILE A 232 -4.74 -6.78 4.35
C ILE A 232 -4.44 -8.23 3.91
N LEU A 233 -3.16 -8.54 3.72
CA LEU A 233 -2.68 -9.85 3.27
C LEU A 233 -1.44 -10.24 4.05
N SER A 234 -1.42 -11.46 4.56
CA SER A 234 -0.23 -12.01 5.22
C SER A 234 0.03 -13.44 4.75
N PHE A 235 1.27 -13.76 4.49
CA PHE A 235 1.76 -15.14 4.32
C PHE A 235 3.25 -15.22 4.63
N THR A 236 3.77 -16.43 4.77
CA THR A 236 5.14 -16.68 5.24
C THR A 236 5.89 -17.59 4.29
N ILE A 237 7.14 -17.25 4.01
CA ILE A 237 8.13 -18.08 3.30
C ILE A 237 9.19 -18.51 4.30
N ASN A 238 9.41 -19.82 4.44
CA ASN A 238 10.41 -20.37 5.35
C ASN A 238 11.74 -20.61 4.63
N PHE A 239 12.83 -20.52 5.38
CA PHE A 239 14.19 -20.70 4.90
C PHE A 239 14.95 -21.75 5.70
N GLU A 240 15.86 -22.44 5.04
CA GLU A 240 16.83 -23.30 5.71
C GLU A 240 17.88 -22.47 6.48
N PRO A 241 18.53 -23.04 7.49
CA PRO A 241 19.56 -22.35 8.25
C PRO A 241 20.65 -21.73 7.37
N ASN A 242 20.95 -20.46 7.61
CA ASN A 242 21.96 -19.66 6.89
C ASN A 242 21.75 -19.52 5.37
N GLN A 243 20.60 -19.91 4.85
CA GLN A 243 20.27 -19.77 3.43
C GLN A 243 19.42 -18.53 3.18
N THR A 244 19.57 -17.99 1.96
CA THR A 244 18.76 -16.94 1.37
C THR A 244 18.02 -17.43 0.13
N GLU A 245 18.25 -18.67 -0.28
CA GLU A 245 17.60 -19.31 -1.43
C GLU A 245 16.34 -20.06 -0.97
N PHE A 246 15.33 -20.06 -1.80
CA PHE A 246 14.07 -20.79 -1.60
C PHE A 246 13.46 -21.17 -2.95
N SER A 247 12.53 -22.11 -2.96
CA SER A 247 11.83 -22.53 -4.18
C SER A 247 10.70 -21.57 -4.52
N ALA A 248 10.95 -20.59 -5.39
CA ALA A 248 9.96 -19.60 -5.81
C ALA A 248 8.71 -20.23 -6.46
N VAL A 249 8.85 -21.36 -7.14
CA VAL A 249 7.74 -22.06 -7.80
C VAL A 249 6.67 -22.52 -6.81
N GLN A 250 7.06 -22.86 -5.58
CA GLN A 250 6.11 -23.28 -4.55
C GLN A 250 5.19 -22.15 -4.10
N TYR A 251 5.60 -20.90 -4.29
CA TYR A 251 4.88 -19.70 -3.85
C TYR A 251 4.27 -18.89 -5.02
N ALA A 252 4.14 -19.50 -6.19
CA ALA A 252 3.62 -18.81 -7.37
C ALA A 252 2.19 -18.25 -7.14
N ALA A 253 1.32 -19.02 -6.48
CA ALA A 253 -0.03 -18.58 -6.17
C ALA A 253 -0.07 -17.38 -5.19
N GLU A 254 0.81 -17.41 -4.19
CA GLU A 254 0.96 -16.32 -3.22
C GLU A 254 1.54 -15.07 -3.91
N PHE A 255 2.49 -15.23 -4.83
CA PHE A 255 3.06 -14.11 -5.59
C PHE A 255 2.02 -13.44 -6.49
N ILE A 256 1.19 -14.21 -7.19
CA ILE A 256 0.05 -13.67 -7.93
C ILE A 256 -0.83 -12.83 -7.01
N ARG A 257 -1.20 -13.38 -5.85
CA ARG A 257 -2.06 -12.71 -4.89
C ARG A 257 -1.45 -11.41 -4.35
N VAL A 258 -0.15 -11.38 -4.06
CA VAL A 258 0.57 -10.14 -3.66
C VAL A 258 0.51 -9.10 -4.77
N ILE A 259 0.81 -9.50 -6.02
CA ILE A 259 0.82 -8.59 -7.16
C ILE A 259 -0.59 -8.02 -7.41
N GLU A 260 -1.62 -8.87 -7.35
CA GLU A 260 -3.03 -8.46 -7.48
C GLU A 260 -3.44 -7.47 -6.39
N MET A 261 -3.04 -7.74 -5.13
CA MET A 261 -3.34 -6.86 -4.01
C MET A 261 -2.58 -5.55 -4.10
N ALA A 262 -1.29 -5.58 -4.42
CA ALA A 262 -0.48 -4.38 -4.61
C ALA A 262 -1.02 -3.46 -5.72
N ASP A 263 -1.54 -4.05 -6.80
CA ASP A 263 -2.15 -3.28 -7.88
C ASP A 263 -3.56 -2.77 -7.50
N LYS A 264 -4.36 -3.59 -6.83
CA LYS A 264 -5.70 -3.23 -6.35
C LYS A 264 -5.65 -2.12 -5.30
N PHE A 265 -4.73 -2.21 -4.37
CA PHE A 265 -4.52 -1.23 -3.30
C PHE A 265 -3.28 -0.39 -3.60
N GLY A 266 -3.36 0.41 -4.65
CA GLY A 266 -2.21 1.13 -5.19
C GLY A 266 -1.54 2.12 -4.21
N ASN A 267 -2.19 2.49 -3.11
CA ASN A 267 -1.62 3.30 -2.03
C ASN A 267 -1.13 2.44 -0.85
N ALA A 268 -1.38 1.13 -0.86
CA ALA A 268 -0.82 0.23 0.13
C ALA A 268 0.63 -0.11 -0.21
N VAL A 269 1.39 -0.42 0.82
CA VAL A 269 2.77 -0.90 0.74
C VAL A 269 2.79 -2.40 0.99
N VAL A 270 3.66 -3.11 0.32
CA VAL A 270 3.95 -4.52 0.59
C VAL A 270 5.23 -4.58 1.43
N ALA A 271 5.08 -4.74 2.74
CA ALA A 271 6.19 -4.95 3.65
C ALA A 271 6.68 -6.41 3.53
N ILE A 272 7.93 -6.58 3.15
CA ILE A 272 8.59 -7.89 3.04
C ILE A 272 9.56 -8.00 4.20
N ARG A 273 9.12 -8.60 5.32
CA ARG A 273 9.83 -8.60 6.59
C ARG A 273 10.59 -9.89 6.79
N GLY A 274 11.91 -9.82 6.74
CA GLY A 274 12.80 -10.95 6.97
C GLY A 274 13.12 -11.12 8.45
N HIS A 275 13.11 -12.35 8.94
CA HIS A 275 13.41 -12.72 10.31
C HIS A 275 14.55 -13.72 10.39
N ALA A 276 15.22 -13.77 11.53
CA ALA A 276 16.29 -14.69 11.81
C ALA A 276 16.13 -15.34 13.20
N ASP A 277 16.72 -16.53 13.36
CA ASP A 277 16.68 -17.22 14.63
C ASP A 277 17.55 -16.54 15.70
N PRO A 278 17.03 -16.32 16.92
CA PRO A 278 17.76 -15.63 17.99
C PRO A 278 18.78 -16.50 18.74
N THR A 279 18.76 -17.82 18.57
CA THR A 279 19.51 -18.78 19.40
C THR A 279 20.98 -18.40 19.56
N LYS A 280 21.68 -18.13 18.47
CA LYS A 280 23.11 -17.81 18.53
C LYS A 280 23.38 -16.51 19.31
N THR A 281 22.59 -15.49 19.08
CA THR A 281 22.70 -14.21 19.80
C THR A 281 22.40 -14.36 21.27
N LEU A 282 21.37 -15.15 21.64
CA LEU A 282 21.06 -15.46 23.04
C LEU A 282 22.18 -16.21 23.75
N ILE A 283 22.80 -17.20 23.08
CA ILE A 283 23.96 -17.93 23.64
C ILE A 283 25.12 -16.96 23.90
N ASP A 284 25.45 -16.12 22.93
CA ASP A 284 26.56 -15.16 23.08
C ASP A 284 26.25 -14.10 24.15
N LEU A 285 25.01 -13.63 24.25
CA LEU A 285 24.55 -12.72 25.28
C LEU A 285 24.73 -13.31 26.69
N ILE A 286 24.27 -14.55 26.90
CA ILE A 286 24.40 -15.22 28.20
C ILE A 286 25.87 -15.42 28.53
N LYS A 287 26.71 -15.84 27.60
CA LYS A 287 28.13 -16.05 27.80
C LYS A 287 28.89 -14.75 28.08
N ALA A 288 28.59 -13.69 27.31
CA ALA A 288 29.19 -12.38 27.51
C ALA A 288 28.82 -11.78 28.89
N GLY A 289 27.54 -11.83 29.25
CA GLY A 289 27.09 -11.33 30.56
C GLY A 289 27.66 -12.11 31.73
N ASN A 290 27.83 -13.44 31.60
CA ASN A 290 28.51 -14.25 32.62
C ASN A 290 30.02 -13.90 32.71
N ALA A 291 30.71 -13.75 31.59
CA ALA A 291 32.14 -13.38 31.55
C ALA A 291 32.39 -11.99 32.17
N LYS A 292 31.47 -11.03 31.97
CA LYS A 292 31.53 -9.71 32.62
C LYS A 292 31.09 -9.72 34.09
N GLY A 293 30.49 -10.81 34.59
CA GLY A 293 29.89 -10.87 35.91
C GLY A 293 28.63 -10.01 36.09
N THR A 294 28.11 -9.43 35.02
CA THR A 294 26.89 -8.58 35.01
C THR A 294 25.61 -9.38 34.96
N MET A 295 25.67 -10.63 34.43
CA MET A 295 24.54 -11.53 34.36
C MET A 295 24.62 -12.60 35.47
N LYS A 296 23.47 -12.85 36.11
CA LYS A 296 23.32 -13.94 37.06
C LYS A 296 22.19 -14.83 36.64
N ARG A 297 22.37 -16.15 36.81
CA ARG A 297 21.37 -17.18 36.56
C ARG A 297 20.95 -17.80 37.89
N SER A 298 19.65 -17.98 38.09
CA SER A 298 19.04 -18.68 39.23
C SER A 298 18.01 -19.68 38.75
N GLY A 299 17.56 -20.59 39.62
CA GLY A 299 16.58 -21.61 39.27
C GLY A 299 17.21 -22.95 38.88
N THR A 300 16.38 -23.89 38.42
CA THR A 300 16.73 -25.23 38.03
C THR A 300 16.67 -25.46 36.51
N ARG A 301 17.25 -26.55 36.02
CA ARG A 301 17.22 -26.93 34.62
C ARG A 301 15.78 -26.91 34.05
N GLY A 302 15.55 -26.17 32.99
CA GLY A 302 14.23 -25.94 32.38
C GLY A 302 13.49 -24.72 32.92
N ASN A 303 13.93 -24.12 34.06
CA ASN A 303 13.26 -22.99 34.69
C ASN A 303 14.27 -21.94 35.18
N TYR A 304 15.22 -21.59 34.33
CA TYR A 304 16.21 -20.60 34.64
C TYR A 304 15.65 -19.17 34.55
N ARG A 305 15.96 -18.38 35.57
CA ARG A 305 15.72 -16.93 35.59
C ARG A 305 17.03 -16.20 35.44
N TYR A 306 17.03 -15.12 34.70
CA TYR A 306 18.21 -14.32 34.45
C TYR A 306 18.02 -12.91 35.02
N SER A 307 19.10 -12.31 35.45
CA SER A 307 19.14 -10.90 35.80
C SER A 307 20.41 -10.24 35.21
N LEU A 308 20.28 -9.02 34.75
CA LEU A 308 21.34 -8.19 34.22
C LEU A 308 21.49 -6.99 35.16
N ASN A 309 22.71 -6.77 35.70
CA ASN A 309 22.99 -5.70 36.66
C ASN A 309 21.99 -5.65 37.83
N GLY A 310 21.57 -6.81 38.33
CA GLY A 310 20.62 -6.94 39.43
C GLY A 310 19.13 -6.78 39.07
N ARG A 311 18.82 -6.43 37.83
CA ARG A 311 17.44 -6.32 37.33
C ARG A 311 17.04 -7.60 36.59
N ALA A 312 15.78 -8.02 36.75
CA ALA A 312 15.25 -9.18 36.02
C ALA A 312 15.34 -8.98 34.50
N LEU A 313 15.84 -10.00 33.80
CA LEU A 313 15.94 -10.04 32.36
C LEU A 313 15.14 -11.20 31.81
N ASP A 314 14.08 -10.92 31.08
CA ASP A 314 13.29 -11.94 30.39
C ASP A 314 13.91 -12.19 28.99
N LEU A 315 14.38 -13.40 28.76
CA LEU A 315 14.91 -13.81 27.46
C LEU A 315 13.82 -14.05 26.39
N ASN A 316 12.55 -13.97 26.76
CA ASN A 316 11.46 -14.00 25.78
C ASN A 316 11.17 -12.60 25.21
N ASP A 317 11.53 -11.56 25.93
CA ASP A 317 11.40 -10.17 25.47
C ASP A 317 12.62 -9.81 24.58
N THR A 318 12.59 -10.31 23.36
CA THR A 318 13.71 -10.14 22.40
C THR A 318 13.90 -8.71 21.97
N SER A 319 12.85 -7.89 21.93
CA SER A 319 12.97 -6.45 21.65
C SER A 319 13.85 -5.76 22.70
N ARG A 320 13.54 -5.99 23.96
CA ARG A 320 14.37 -5.46 25.08
C ARG A 320 15.80 -5.99 25.09
N LEU A 321 16.02 -7.24 24.64
CA LEU A 321 17.36 -7.78 24.48
C LEU A 321 18.14 -7.08 23.37
N VAL A 322 17.49 -6.77 22.24
CA VAL A 322 18.08 -5.99 21.15
C VAL A 322 18.51 -4.61 21.66
N ASP A 323 17.67 -3.93 22.43
CA ASP A 323 17.99 -2.62 23.01
C ASP A 323 19.18 -2.71 23.96
N ALA A 324 19.22 -3.69 24.86
CA ALA A 324 20.35 -3.88 25.79
C ALA A 324 21.67 -4.20 25.07
N ILE A 325 21.63 -5.01 24.02
CA ILE A 325 22.79 -5.27 23.16
C ILE A 325 23.20 -3.97 22.45
N GLY A 326 22.24 -3.22 21.92
CA GLY A 326 22.45 -1.94 21.26
C GLY A 326 23.07 -0.88 22.21
N ALA A 327 22.66 -0.84 23.46
CA ALA A 327 23.20 0.04 24.49
C ALA A 327 24.66 -0.30 24.95
N GLY A 328 25.18 -1.50 24.57
CA GLY A 328 26.55 -1.90 24.91
C GLY A 328 26.69 -2.66 26.21
N ASP A 329 25.63 -3.11 26.83
CA ASP A 329 25.68 -3.82 28.13
C ASP A 329 26.55 -5.07 28.11
N PHE A 330 26.77 -5.64 26.93
CA PHE A 330 27.56 -6.87 26.72
C PHE A 330 28.90 -6.65 25.98
N ASP A 331 29.28 -5.42 25.68
CA ASP A 331 30.52 -5.10 24.95
C ASP A 331 31.79 -5.43 25.77
N GLY A 332 32.92 -5.63 25.09
CA GLY A 332 34.20 -5.88 25.70
C GLY A 332 34.55 -7.34 26.00
N VAL A 333 33.79 -8.30 25.50
CA VAL A 333 34.08 -9.74 25.55
C VAL A 333 34.38 -10.24 24.13
N GLU A 334 35.65 -10.54 23.85
CA GLU A 334 36.10 -10.90 22.50
C GLU A 334 35.51 -12.24 22.00
N ASP A 335 35.48 -13.25 22.89
CA ASP A 335 35.02 -14.61 22.54
C ASP A 335 33.51 -14.72 22.32
N TYR A 336 32.72 -13.80 22.91
CA TYR A 336 31.26 -13.81 22.84
C TYR A 336 30.76 -12.39 22.62
N ASN A 337 30.38 -12.10 21.38
CA ASN A 337 29.94 -10.78 20.99
C ASN A 337 28.49 -10.81 20.46
N PRO A 338 27.49 -10.59 21.33
CA PRO A 338 26.08 -10.62 20.94
C PRO A 338 25.72 -9.51 19.95
N ARG A 339 26.41 -8.36 19.96
CA ARG A 339 26.22 -7.29 18.97
C ARG A 339 26.58 -7.78 17.57
N ARG A 340 27.71 -8.50 17.43
CA ARG A 340 28.16 -9.04 16.15
C ARG A 340 27.18 -10.09 15.60
N THR A 341 26.71 -10.99 16.46
CA THR A 341 25.75 -12.03 16.04
C THR A 341 24.36 -11.46 15.74
N MET A 342 23.91 -10.48 16.49
CA MET A 342 22.69 -9.72 16.22
C MET A 342 22.76 -9.00 14.86
N GLN A 343 23.88 -8.31 14.59
CA GLN A 343 24.08 -7.64 13.30
C GLN A 343 24.13 -8.62 12.13
N ALA A 344 24.77 -9.77 12.32
CA ALA A 344 24.79 -10.83 11.31
C ALA A 344 23.38 -11.39 11.04
N ALA A 345 22.57 -11.57 12.08
CA ALA A 345 21.17 -11.97 11.97
C ALA A 345 20.32 -10.92 11.23
N LEU A 346 20.53 -9.64 11.53
CA LEU A 346 19.86 -8.53 10.85
C LEU A 346 20.22 -8.48 9.36
N ASN A 347 21.51 -8.63 9.03
CA ASN A 347 21.97 -8.67 7.65
C ASN A 347 21.40 -9.87 6.88
N LEU A 348 21.36 -11.05 7.50
CA LEU A 348 20.79 -12.26 6.90
C LEU A 348 19.28 -12.09 6.63
N SER A 349 18.56 -11.57 7.60
CA SER A 349 17.13 -11.34 7.48
C SER A 349 16.79 -10.33 6.37
N ARG A 350 17.58 -9.26 6.23
CA ARG A 350 17.46 -8.30 5.12
C ARG A 350 17.71 -8.97 3.77
N LYS A 351 18.78 -9.76 3.64
CA LYS A 351 19.08 -10.51 2.40
C LYS A 351 17.96 -11.46 2.00
N ARG A 352 17.31 -12.11 2.96
CA ARG A 352 16.12 -12.95 2.70
C ARG A 352 14.96 -12.13 2.15
N ALA A 353 14.66 -11.00 2.76
CA ALA A 353 13.62 -10.11 2.28
C ALA A 353 13.89 -9.58 0.86
N GLU A 354 15.14 -9.20 0.58
CA GLU A 354 15.58 -8.77 -0.75
C GLU A 354 15.49 -9.90 -1.80
N ALA A 355 15.88 -11.13 -1.45
CA ALA A 355 15.77 -12.30 -2.32
C ALA A 355 14.29 -12.59 -2.66
N VAL A 356 13.40 -12.50 -1.69
CA VAL A 356 11.96 -12.65 -1.90
C VAL A 356 11.39 -11.53 -2.78
N LYS A 357 11.72 -10.26 -2.50
CA LYS A 357 11.37 -9.13 -3.39
C LYS A 357 11.78 -9.41 -4.83
N LYS A 358 13.04 -9.82 -5.03
CA LYS A 358 13.57 -10.13 -6.36
C LYS A 358 12.75 -11.22 -7.04
N SER A 359 12.41 -12.29 -6.33
CA SER A 359 11.63 -13.41 -6.88
C SER A 359 10.22 -13.00 -7.29
N VAL A 360 9.53 -12.14 -6.49
CA VAL A 360 8.22 -11.58 -6.86
C VAL A 360 8.32 -10.72 -8.12
N VAL A 361 9.36 -9.88 -8.20
CA VAL A 361 9.60 -9.02 -9.37
C VAL A 361 9.92 -9.84 -10.63
N ASP A 362 10.75 -10.86 -10.51
CA ASP A 362 11.11 -11.74 -11.64
C ASP A 362 9.89 -12.54 -12.10
N TYR A 363 9.05 -13.01 -11.18
CA TYR A 363 7.79 -13.66 -11.48
C TYR A 363 6.84 -12.72 -12.21
N ALA A 364 6.61 -11.51 -11.69
CA ALA A 364 5.76 -10.51 -12.33
C ALA A 364 6.21 -10.18 -13.76
N LYS A 365 7.53 -10.06 -13.98
CA LYS A 365 8.10 -9.84 -15.32
C LYS A 365 7.86 -11.03 -16.25
N GLY A 366 8.04 -12.26 -15.75
CA GLY A 366 7.83 -13.49 -16.52
C GLY A 366 6.38 -13.63 -17.01
N GLU A 367 5.43 -13.30 -16.16
CA GLU A 367 3.99 -13.33 -16.46
C GLU A 367 3.48 -12.06 -17.16
N GLY A 368 4.33 -11.08 -17.43
CA GLY A 368 3.94 -9.82 -18.05
C GLY A 368 3.05 -8.93 -17.15
N LEU A 369 3.05 -9.16 -15.82
CA LEU A 369 2.26 -8.42 -14.86
C LEU A 369 2.91 -7.09 -14.50
N GLY A 370 2.11 -6.05 -14.36
CA GLY A 370 2.58 -4.74 -13.90
C GLY A 370 2.76 -4.74 -12.38
N LEU A 371 3.93 -4.30 -11.90
CA LEU A 371 4.22 -4.14 -10.48
C LEU A 371 4.93 -2.81 -10.23
N ASP A 372 4.43 -2.04 -9.28
CA ASP A 372 5.12 -0.84 -8.79
C ASP A 372 6.20 -1.27 -7.79
N LEU A 373 7.46 -1.18 -8.19
CA LEU A 373 8.59 -1.62 -7.36
C LEU A 373 8.75 -0.78 -6.09
N SER A 374 8.24 0.45 -6.06
CA SER A 374 8.30 1.31 -4.88
C SER A 374 7.31 0.88 -3.78
N GLN A 375 6.26 0.12 -4.12
CA GLN A 375 5.39 -0.49 -3.13
C GLN A 375 6.07 -1.64 -2.36
N MET A 376 7.09 -2.27 -2.94
CA MET A 376 7.74 -3.47 -2.40
C MET A 376 8.88 -3.07 -1.47
N GLN A 377 8.66 -3.06 -0.16
CA GLN A 377 9.63 -2.60 0.83
C GLN A 377 10.24 -3.76 1.63
N PRO A 378 11.47 -4.20 1.28
CA PRO A 378 12.17 -5.23 2.01
C PRO A 378 12.78 -4.68 3.31
N GLN A 379 12.47 -5.32 4.43
CA GLN A 379 12.94 -4.97 5.77
C GLN A 379 13.60 -6.16 6.44
N GLY A 380 14.76 -5.98 7.05
CA GLY A 380 15.36 -6.93 7.96
C GLY A 380 14.91 -6.65 9.38
N VAL A 381 14.22 -7.59 10.00
CA VAL A 381 13.77 -7.53 11.40
C VAL A 381 14.79 -8.17 12.34
N GLY A 382 15.67 -9.01 11.80
CA GLY A 382 16.66 -9.73 12.61
C GLY A 382 16.01 -10.68 13.59
N ILE A 383 16.35 -10.52 14.86
CA ILE A 383 15.89 -11.35 15.99
C ILE A 383 14.84 -10.65 16.86
N ALA A 384 14.40 -9.45 16.50
CA ALA A 384 13.54 -8.64 17.36
C ALA A 384 12.15 -9.25 17.55
N GLU A 385 11.63 -9.90 16.52
CA GLU A 385 10.27 -10.49 16.50
C GLU A 385 10.33 -11.96 16.13
N PRO A 386 10.86 -12.85 17.00
CA PRO A 386 10.88 -14.27 16.73
C PRO A 386 9.49 -14.88 16.92
N PHE A 387 9.17 -15.89 16.12
CA PHE A 387 7.97 -16.71 16.36
C PHE A 387 8.11 -17.51 17.65
N ILE A 388 9.31 -18.03 17.90
CA ILE A 388 9.69 -18.70 19.14
C ILE A 388 10.93 -18.02 19.72
N ALA A 389 10.78 -17.30 20.81
CA ALA A 389 11.86 -16.50 21.40
C ALA A 389 13.05 -17.35 21.92
N LYS A 390 12.77 -18.55 22.43
CA LYS A 390 13.78 -19.50 22.96
C LYS A 390 13.58 -20.88 22.33
N PRO A 391 14.01 -21.09 21.08
CA PRO A 391 13.88 -22.41 20.45
C PRO A 391 14.65 -23.48 21.22
N SER A 392 14.01 -24.62 21.41
CA SER A 392 14.57 -25.79 22.09
C SER A 392 15.02 -26.88 21.11
N SER A 393 14.65 -26.73 19.85
CA SER A 393 14.96 -27.68 18.78
C SER A 393 15.29 -26.96 17.47
N VAL A 394 15.92 -27.67 16.53
CA VAL A 394 16.20 -27.16 15.17
C VAL A 394 14.89 -26.83 14.43
N ALA A 395 13.84 -27.62 14.65
CA ALA A 395 12.53 -27.39 14.03
C ALA A 395 11.89 -26.08 14.55
N GLU A 396 11.98 -25.80 15.84
CA GLU A 396 11.52 -24.53 16.41
C GLU A 396 12.37 -23.35 15.94
N ALA A 397 13.69 -23.49 15.87
CA ALA A 397 14.57 -22.48 15.31
C ALA A 397 14.23 -22.19 13.83
N GLY A 398 13.86 -23.22 13.07
CA GLY A 398 13.41 -23.11 11.69
C GLY A 398 12.20 -22.20 11.50
N GLN A 399 11.28 -22.17 12.46
CA GLN A 399 10.11 -21.28 12.38
C GLN A 399 10.46 -19.79 12.47
N ASN A 400 11.61 -19.46 13.06
CA ASN A 400 12.11 -18.08 13.10
C ASN A 400 12.81 -17.64 11.80
N MET A 401 13.22 -18.61 10.96
CA MET A 401 13.95 -18.35 9.71
C MET A 401 12.98 -18.15 8.56
N ARG A 402 12.33 -17.01 8.54
CA ARG A 402 11.20 -16.74 7.64
C ARG A 402 11.22 -15.33 7.05
N VAL A 403 10.44 -15.14 6.01
CA VAL A 403 10.02 -13.84 5.48
C VAL A 403 8.50 -13.78 5.54
N GLU A 404 7.99 -12.72 6.11
CA GLU A 404 6.56 -12.41 6.17
C GLU A 404 6.22 -11.30 5.20
N PHE A 405 5.10 -11.45 4.52
CA PHE A 405 4.45 -10.37 3.79
C PHE A 405 3.38 -9.75 4.70
N ARG A 406 3.37 -8.42 4.69
CA ARG A 406 2.39 -7.61 5.43
C ARG A 406 1.87 -6.47 4.56
#